data_124d0d284ffa9d90e2d0c8dfca9c3a5d
#
_entry.id   124d0d284ffa9d90e2d0c8dfca9c3a5d
#
_cell.length_a   1.000
_cell.length_b   1.000
_cell.length_c   1.000
_cell.angle_alpha   90.00
_cell.angle_beta   90.00
_cell.angle_gamma   90.00
#
_symmetry.space_group_name_H-M   'P 1'
#
loop_
_entity.id
_entity.type
_entity.pdbx_description
1 polymer ?
#
loop_
_entity_poly.entity_id
_entity_poly.type
_entity_poly.pdbx_seq_one_letter_code
_entity_poly.pdbx_strand_id
1 'polypeptide(L)'
;MLIFEINISKIKSIYKNQIKNDENFIVNYARRINYFGIVVLTNCTSNKLLKEICSVAECYLLMSSPKFETIKSVLQMGVKKVIIPEKDIKNIDRKISKNIIIARITLQKKLLLNSNLINLKEDLQEIFNQVNPYCSEFLIDYEEEFNIDQSTLLEIIKIVSSFNQNSLTFLVPDSKITNEIERMGVNPLISSRELIEEKEMINIFKSVINFQKHEGLVPTIVRDEHNQILMLAFSSQDSLKQALVQKEGIYYSRSRNSIWIKGKTSGNYQSLCQARYDCDQDTLLFTVRQFGVACHLQRYSCFGNKEFKLSDLYEIIQDRILNPVANSYTSKISKDEQLIIEKIKEESNEVINYTNDENLVWEIADLMYFIMVLMAKKGIKIQDILNELWSRRNYGN
;
A
#
# COMPACT_ATOMS: atom_id res chain seq x y z
N MET A 1 -2.06 -8.78 7.69
CA MET A 1 -1.33 -8.14 6.55
C MET A 1 0.07 -7.80 7.00
N LEU A 2 1.11 -8.17 6.23
CA LEU A 2 2.50 -7.89 6.59
C LEU A 2 2.81 -6.40 6.55
N ILE A 3 3.54 -5.92 7.54
CA ILE A 3 4.00 -4.54 7.64
C ILE A 3 5.51 -4.57 7.89
N PHE A 4 6.27 -3.75 7.16
CA PHE A 4 7.72 -3.71 7.25
C PHE A 4 8.21 -2.31 7.61
N GLU A 5 9.10 -2.21 8.58
CA GLU A 5 9.73 -0.94 8.96
C GLU A 5 10.90 -0.61 8.04
N ILE A 6 10.97 0.65 7.61
CA ILE A 6 12.17 1.27 7.02
C ILE A 6 12.63 2.40 7.92
N ASN A 7 13.67 2.16 8.71
CA ASN A 7 14.31 3.21 9.50
C ASN A 7 15.42 3.88 8.70
N ILE A 8 15.13 5.07 8.17
CA ILE A 8 16.02 5.80 7.25
C ILE A 8 17.39 6.08 7.88
N SER A 9 17.42 6.47 9.15
CA SER A 9 18.68 6.79 9.84
C SER A 9 19.54 5.53 10.07
N LYS A 10 18.93 4.40 10.45
CA LYS A 10 19.64 3.12 10.61
C LYS A 10 20.22 2.64 9.29
N ILE A 11 19.45 2.64 8.22
CA ILE A 11 19.91 2.24 6.89
C ILE A 11 21.09 3.10 6.46
N LYS A 12 20.99 4.42 6.57
CA LYS A 12 22.11 5.33 6.24
C LYS A 12 23.36 5.09 7.10
N SER A 13 23.23 4.66 8.35
CA SER A 13 24.37 4.37 9.23
C SER A 13 25.06 3.04 8.91
N ILE A 14 24.29 1.98 8.65
CA ILE A 14 24.80 0.62 8.38
C ILE A 14 25.49 0.57 7.00
N TYR A 15 24.90 1.21 6.01
CA TYR A 15 25.36 1.15 4.61
C TYR A 15 26.16 2.37 4.17
N LYS A 16 26.74 3.14 5.12
CA LYS A 16 27.52 4.38 4.87
C LYS A 16 28.53 4.27 3.74
N ASN A 17 29.19 3.12 3.60
CA ASN A 17 30.23 2.89 2.60
C ASN A 17 29.70 2.35 1.26
N GLN A 18 28.50 1.76 1.25
CA GLN A 18 27.89 1.16 0.04
C GLN A 18 26.85 2.10 -0.58
N ILE A 19 26.18 2.92 0.24
CA ILE A 19 25.14 3.84 -0.19
C ILE A 19 25.65 5.28 0.00
N LYS A 20 26.50 5.72 -0.90
CA LYS A 20 26.83 7.16 -1.03
C LYS A 20 25.56 7.87 -1.49
N ASN A 21 24.74 8.38 -0.55
CA ASN A 21 23.57 9.24 -0.75
C ASN A 21 22.52 8.75 -1.80
N ASP A 22 22.39 7.45 -2.03
CA ASP A 22 21.49 6.94 -3.04
C ASP A 22 20.07 6.75 -2.47
N GLU A 23 19.27 7.82 -2.53
CA GLU A 23 17.82 7.76 -2.20
C GLU A 23 17.10 6.71 -3.06
N ASN A 24 17.57 6.44 -4.28
CA ASN A 24 17.03 5.42 -5.17
C ASN A 24 17.09 4.00 -4.58
N PHE A 25 18.11 3.71 -3.77
CA PHE A 25 18.20 2.42 -3.09
C PHE A 25 17.03 2.23 -2.11
N ILE A 26 16.71 3.25 -1.31
CA ILE A 26 15.61 3.20 -0.33
C ILE A 26 14.27 3.10 -1.05
N VAL A 27 14.09 3.84 -2.15
CA VAL A 27 12.87 3.77 -2.98
C VAL A 27 12.70 2.37 -3.59
N ASN A 28 13.77 1.77 -4.10
CA ASN A 28 13.73 0.41 -4.65
C ASN A 28 13.45 -0.64 -3.55
N TYR A 29 13.97 -0.45 -2.35
CA TYR A 29 13.67 -1.32 -1.22
C TYR A 29 12.20 -1.19 -0.80
N ALA A 30 11.66 0.02 -0.70
CA ALA A 30 10.24 0.25 -0.44
C ALA A 30 9.34 -0.40 -1.51
N ARG A 31 9.74 -0.34 -2.80
CA ARG A 31 9.02 -1.02 -3.89
C ARG A 31 9.01 -2.54 -3.71
N ARG A 32 10.11 -3.15 -3.24
CA ARG A 32 10.15 -4.59 -2.94
C ARG A 32 9.22 -4.95 -1.78
N ILE A 33 9.20 -4.15 -0.72
CA ILE A 33 8.28 -4.35 0.40
C ILE A 33 6.83 -4.24 -0.07
N ASN A 34 6.50 -3.24 -0.89
CA ASN A 34 5.14 -3.05 -1.41
C ASN A 34 4.63 -4.23 -2.22
N TYR A 35 5.52 -5.08 -2.70
CA TYR A 35 5.12 -6.33 -3.34
C TYR A 35 4.39 -7.29 -2.37
N PHE A 36 4.72 -7.29 -1.10
CA PHE A 36 4.22 -8.20 -0.08
C PHE A 36 3.37 -7.53 1.01
N GLY A 37 3.62 -6.27 1.30
CA GLY A 37 3.05 -5.59 2.47
C GLY A 37 3.07 -4.07 2.40
N ILE A 38 2.93 -3.45 3.56
CA ILE A 38 2.94 -2.00 3.77
C ILE A 38 4.28 -1.56 4.32
N VAL A 39 4.70 -0.36 3.98
CA VAL A 39 5.93 0.28 4.49
C VAL A 39 5.60 1.20 5.66
N VAL A 40 6.24 1.00 6.80
CA VAL A 40 6.29 1.99 7.88
C VAL A 40 7.61 2.72 7.81
N LEU A 41 7.56 4.04 7.61
CA LEU A 41 8.74 4.90 7.57
C LEU A 41 8.99 5.52 8.93
N THR A 42 10.24 5.43 9.39
CA THR A 42 10.71 6.10 10.59
C THR A 42 11.93 6.96 10.28
N ASN A 43 12.06 8.11 10.97
CA ASN A 43 13.17 9.05 10.78
C ASN A 43 13.35 9.59 9.34
N CYS A 44 12.24 9.76 8.60
CA CYS A 44 12.24 10.35 7.27
C CYS A 44 12.11 11.87 7.38
N THR A 45 13.16 12.60 7.00
CA THR A 45 13.22 14.08 7.06
C THR A 45 13.18 14.72 5.66
N SER A 46 13.35 13.94 4.59
CA SER A 46 13.34 14.42 3.21
C SER A 46 11.94 14.29 2.60
N ASN A 47 11.29 15.43 2.31
CA ASN A 47 10.00 15.44 1.62
C ASN A 47 10.09 14.86 0.21
N LYS A 48 11.21 15.05 -0.49
CA LYS A 48 11.46 14.47 -1.80
C LYS A 48 11.47 12.95 -1.73
N LEU A 49 12.28 12.39 -0.83
CA LEU A 49 12.36 10.94 -0.62
C LEU A 49 11.00 10.36 -0.22
N LEU A 50 10.28 11.02 0.69
CA LEU A 50 8.94 10.61 1.12
C LEU A 50 7.97 10.50 -0.07
N LYS A 51 7.92 11.54 -0.92
CA LYS A 51 7.06 11.55 -2.12
C LYS A 51 7.44 10.43 -3.09
N GLU A 52 8.73 10.20 -3.31
CA GLU A 52 9.21 9.11 -4.16
C GLU A 52 8.83 7.73 -3.61
N ILE A 53 8.97 7.49 -2.30
CA ILE A 53 8.53 6.24 -1.66
C ILE A 53 7.01 6.07 -1.79
N CYS A 54 6.22 7.09 -1.47
CA CYS A 54 4.75 7.05 -1.59
C CYS A 54 4.27 6.83 -3.04
N SER A 55 5.09 7.14 -4.05
CA SER A 55 4.77 6.85 -5.46
C SER A 55 4.91 5.39 -5.85
N VAL A 56 5.62 4.58 -5.06
CA VAL A 56 5.93 3.18 -5.36
C VAL A 56 5.46 2.19 -4.29
N ALA A 57 5.06 2.69 -3.12
CA ALA A 57 4.64 1.85 -1.99
C ALA A 57 3.51 2.50 -1.19
N GLU A 58 2.62 1.67 -0.64
CA GLU A 58 1.71 2.10 0.42
C GLU A 58 2.51 2.36 1.69
N CYS A 59 2.41 3.59 2.21
CA CYS A 59 3.31 4.09 3.23
C CYS A 59 2.56 4.67 4.42
N TYR A 60 3.01 4.31 5.64
CA TYR A 60 2.65 4.93 6.90
C TYR A 60 3.88 5.66 7.46
N LEU A 61 3.70 6.78 8.13
CA LEU A 61 4.81 7.60 8.61
C LEU A 61 4.76 7.81 10.12
N LEU A 62 5.84 7.45 10.82
CA LEU A 62 6.02 7.79 12.24
C LEU A 62 6.43 9.25 12.38
N MET A 63 5.68 9.99 13.19
CA MET A 63 5.89 11.40 13.47
C MET A 63 5.84 11.67 14.97
N SER A 64 6.78 12.46 15.49
CA SER A 64 6.78 12.93 16.89
C SER A 64 6.23 14.35 16.94
N SER A 65 5.25 14.58 17.80
CA SER A 65 4.61 15.90 18.05
C SER A 65 4.28 16.69 16.77
N PRO A 66 3.58 16.10 15.78
CA PRO A 66 3.33 16.77 14.52
C PRO A 66 2.30 17.87 14.67
N LYS A 67 2.53 19.02 13.98
CA LYS A 67 1.52 20.07 13.82
C LYS A 67 0.52 19.67 12.74
N PHE A 68 -0.67 20.27 12.77
CA PHE A 68 -1.72 20.07 11.77
C PHE A 68 -1.22 20.20 10.33
N GLU A 69 -0.53 21.30 10.01
CA GLU A 69 -0.01 21.56 8.65
C GLU A 69 1.03 20.51 8.21
N THR A 70 1.79 19.96 9.14
CA THR A 70 2.75 18.89 8.84
C THR A 70 2.03 17.60 8.47
N ILE A 71 0.98 17.22 9.21
CA ILE A 71 0.16 16.04 8.89
C ILE A 71 -0.49 16.23 7.52
N LYS A 72 -1.11 17.39 7.30
CA LYS A 72 -1.71 17.74 6.01
C LYS A 72 -0.71 17.57 4.84
N SER A 73 0.47 18.15 4.98
CA SER A 73 1.52 18.08 3.96
C SER A 73 1.92 16.64 3.63
N VAL A 74 2.13 15.77 4.62
CA VAL A 74 2.53 14.39 4.35
C VAL A 74 1.41 13.55 3.73
N LEU A 75 0.14 13.82 4.07
CA LEU A 75 -1.02 13.18 3.43
C LEU A 75 -1.11 13.56 1.94
N GLN A 76 -0.86 14.82 1.60
CA GLN A 76 -0.80 15.30 0.21
C GLN A 76 0.34 14.63 -0.58
N MET A 77 1.44 14.26 0.09
CA MET A 77 2.54 13.50 -0.52
C MET A 77 2.19 12.01 -0.76
N GLY A 78 1.05 11.52 -0.24
CA GLY A 78 0.57 10.16 -0.46
C GLY A 78 0.71 9.22 0.75
N VAL A 79 1.16 9.70 1.90
CA VAL A 79 1.11 8.94 3.16
C VAL A 79 -0.33 8.56 3.47
N LYS A 80 -0.59 7.30 3.78
CA LYS A 80 -1.95 6.79 4.04
C LYS A 80 -2.35 6.91 5.49
N LYS A 81 -1.42 6.73 6.42
CA LYS A 81 -1.64 6.88 7.86
C LYS A 81 -0.42 7.49 8.54
N VAL A 82 -0.67 8.20 9.62
CA VAL A 82 0.38 8.72 10.49
C VAL A 82 0.41 7.97 11.81
N ILE A 83 1.59 7.59 12.24
CA ILE A 83 1.82 6.90 13.51
C ILE A 83 2.34 7.93 14.51
N ILE A 84 1.66 8.08 15.64
CA ILE A 84 1.92 9.14 16.61
C ILE A 84 2.10 8.54 18.00
N PRO A 85 3.20 8.86 18.70
CA PRO A 85 3.40 8.40 20.08
C PRO A 85 2.24 8.77 20.99
N GLU A 86 1.88 7.90 21.92
CA GLU A 86 0.77 8.07 22.87
C GLU A 86 0.82 9.41 23.63
N LYS A 87 2.04 9.81 24.04
CA LYS A 87 2.28 11.07 24.74
C LYS A 87 1.93 12.32 23.94
N ASP A 88 1.99 12.23 22.61
CA ASP A 88 1.78 13.36 21.70
C ASP A 88 0.35 13.38 21.13
N ILE A 89 -0.39 12.28 21.25
CA ILE A 89 -1.68 12.10 20.54
C ILE A 89 -2.76 13.07 21.01
N LYS A 90 -2.75 13.46 22.30
CA LYS A 90 -3.72 14.41 22.87
C LYS A 90 -3.56 15.83 22.33
N ASN A 91 -2.39 16.14 21.75
CA ASN A 91 -2.07 17.44 21.19
C ASN A 91 -2.50 17.58 19.70
N ILE A 92 -3.08 16.53 19.14
CA ILE A 92 -3.50 16.52 17.74
C ILE A 92 -4.79 17.31 17.56
N ASP A 93 -4.82 18.14 16.53
CA ASP A 93 -6.00 18.89 16.14
C ASP A 93 -7.14 17.90 15.79
N ARG A 94 -8.30 18.06 16.44
CA ARG A 94 -9.49 17.21 16.23
C ARG A 94 -10.10 17.31 14.83
N LYS A 95 -9.64 18.28 14.02
CA LYS A 95 -9.99 18.35 12.59
C LYS A 95 -9.40 17.18 11.78
N ILE A 96 -8.40 16.48 12.32
CA ILE A 96 -7.80 15.32 11.67
C ILE A 96 -8.65 14.10 11.96
N SER A 97 -9.03 13.38 10.91
CA SER A 97 -9.80 12.15 11.04
C SER A 97 -9.02 11.08 11.82
N LYS A 98 -9.65 10.52 12.83
CA LYS A 98 -9.06 9.42 13.61
C LYS A 98 -8.70 8.19 12.76
N ASN A 99 -9.35 8.01 11.60
CA ASN A 99 -9.15 6.85 10.72
C ASN A 99 -7.77 6.81 10.06
N ILE A 100 -7.05 7.92 10.05
CA ILE A 100 -5.69 8.01 9.52
C ILE A 100 -4.62 8.03 10.61
N ILE A 101 -5.02 7.96 11.89
CA ILE A 101 -4.11 8.02 13.03
C ILE A 101 -3.95 6.63 13.63
N ILE A 102 -2.71 6.22 13.80
CA ILE A 102 -2.29 5.04 14.55
C ILE A 102 -1.59 5.53 15.82
N ALA A 103 -2.07 5.14 16.99
CA ALA A 103 -1.39 5.43 18.25
C ALA A 103 -0.23 4.46 18.46
N ARG A 104 0.98 4.97 18.64
CA ARG A 104 2.15 4.17 19.02
C ARG A 104 2.26 4.13 20.53
N ILE A 105 2.17 2.93 21.10
CA ILE A 105 2.33 2.65 22.53
C ILE A 105 3.62 1.88 22.73
N THR A 106 4.59 2.48 23.42
CA THR A 106 5.89 1.84 23.66
C THR A 106 5.93 1.24 25.07
N LEU A 107 6.05 -0.08 25.13
CA LEU A 107 6.15 -0.81 26.40
C LEU A 107 7.51 -0.56 27.03
N GLN A 108 7.49 0.07 28.21
CA GLN A 108 8.72 0.37 28.97
C GLN A 108 9.17 -0.87 29.78
N LYS A 109 10.47 -1.03 29.96
CA LYS A 109 11.08 -2.09 30.76
C LYS A 109 10.47 -2.20 32.15
N LYS A 110 10.13 -1.08 32.79
CA LYS A 110 9.53 -1.03 34.13
C LYS A 110 8.15 -1.70 34.18
N LEU A 111 7.35 -1.54 33.14
CA LEU A 111 6.03 -2.19 33.00
C LEU A 111 6.16 -3.71 32.86
N LEU A 112 7.20 -4.18 32.17
CA LEU A 112 7.40 -5.60 31.86
C LEU A 112 8.10 -6.39 32.98
N LEU A 113 8.96 -5.73 33.79
CA LEU A 113 9.72 -6.39 34.84
C LEU A 113 9.04 -6.36 36.23
N ASN A 114 8.25 -5.34 36.51
CA ASN A 114 7.67 -5.12 37.85
C ASN A 114 6.21 -5.56 37.99
N SER A 115 5.56 -5.89 36.89
CA SER A 115 4.14 -6.23 36.89
C SER A 115 3.92 -7.73 36.76
N ASN A 116 3.16 -8.33 37.69
CA ASN A 116 2.36 -9.47 37.33
C ASN A 116 1.55 -9.11 36.09
N LEU A 117 1.36 -10.01 35.14
CA LEU A 117 0.60 -9.80 33.89
C LEU A 117 -0.78 -9.12 34.08
N ILE A 118 -1.33 -9.20 35.30
CA ILE A 118 -2.58 -8.53 35.72
C ILE A 118 -2.39 -6.99 35.72
N ASN A 119 -1.32 -6.48 36.32
CA ASN A 119 -1.07 -5.03 36.37
C ASN A 119 -0.79 -4.46 34.97
N LEU A 120 -0.09 -5.22 34.12
CA LEU A 120 0.14 -4.83 32.72
C LEU A 120 -1.19 -4.67 31.96
N LYS A 121 -2.17 -5.52 32.22
CA LYS A 121 -3.49 -5.42 31.62
C LYS A 121 -4.22 -4.13 32.01
N GLU A 122 -4.19 -3.77 33.29
CA GLU A 122 -4.83 -2.56 33.82
C GLU A 122 -4.16 -1.29 33.27
N ASP A 123 -2.81 -1.24 33.29
CA ASP A 123 -2.03 -0.12 32.77
C ASP A 123 -2.29 0.10 31.26
N LEU A 124 -2.30 -0.98 30.49
CA LEU A 124 -2.60 -0.91 29.06
C LEU A 124 -4.05 -0.47 28.81
N GLN A 125 -5.02 -0.96 29.59
CA GLN A 125 -6.42 -0.54 29.47
C GLN A 125 -6.57 0.97 29.69
N GLU A 126 -5.86 1.52 30.66
CA GLU A 126 -5.87 2.96 30.92
C GLU A 126 -5.31 3.75 29.73
N ILE A 127 -4.14 3.32 29.20
CA ILE A 127 -3.53 3.94 28.02
C ILE A 127 -4.49 3.88 26.82
N PHE A 128 -5.07 2.70 26.54
CA PHE A 128 -6.03 2.54 25.43
C PHE A 128 -7.22 3.47 25.57
N ASN A 129 -7.81 3.57 26.78
CA ASN A 129 -8.94 4.46 27.04
C ASN A 129 -8.57 5.93 26.80
N GLN A 130 -7.33 6.34 27.10
CA GLN A 130 -6.86 7.71 26.90
C GLN A 130 -6.63 8.05 25.42
N VAL A 131 -6.16 7.11 24.60
CA VAL A 131 -5.79 7.39 23.20
C VAL A 131 -6.88 7.05 22.19
N ASN A 132 -7.80 6.13 22.52
CA ASN A 132 -8.88 5.67 21.63
C ASN A 132 -9.76 6.78 21.01
N PRO A 133 -10.03 7.92 21.69
CA PRO A 133 -10.79 9.02 21.08
C PRO A 133 -10.10 9.65 19.86
N TYR A 134 -8.79 9.48 19.72
CA TYR A 134 -7.95 10.17 18.74
C TYR A 134 -7.48 9.29 17.58
N CYS A 135 -7.59 7.97 17.68
CA CYS A 135 -7.06 7.03 16.69
C CYS A 135 -8.04 5.90 16.39
N SER A 136 -7.82 5.21 15.28
CA SER A 136 -8.58 4.01 14.91
C SER A 136 -7.77 2.72 15.02
N GLU A 137 -6.46 2.84 15.18
CA GLU A 137 -5.54 1.71 15.20
C GLU A 137 -4.42 1.95 16.21
N PHE A 138 -3.78 0.84 16.64
CA PHE A 138 -2.70 0.87 17.59
C PHE A 138 -1.48 0.15 17.04
N LEU A 139 -0.31 0.72 17.25
CA LEU A 139 1.00 0.09 17.09
C LEU A 139 1.63 -0.06 18.45
N ILE A 140 1.93 -1.29 18.85
CA ILE A 140 2.61 -1.58 20.09
C ILE A 140 4.04 -2.00 19.77
N ASP A 141 4.98 -1.35 20.42
CA ASP A 141 6.39 -1.72 20.38
C ASP A 141 6.99 -1.74 21.80
N TYR A 142 8.26 -2.03 21.89
CA TYR A 142 9.02 -2.06 23.14
C TYR A 142 10.40 -1.46 22.93
N GLU A 143 11.02 -1.00 24.02
CA GLU A 143 12.38 -0.42 23.99
C GLU A 143 13.40 -1.44 23.46
N GLU A 144 14.22 -1.04 22.47
CA GLU A 144 15.17 -1.92 21.76
C GLU A 144 16.19 -2.63 22.68
N GLU A 145 16.48 -2.06 23.85
CA GLU A 145 17.42 -2.62 24.84
C GLU A 145 16.82 -3.80 25.61
N PHE A 146 15.53 -4.05 25.41
CA PHE A 146 14.80 -5.09 26.13
C PHE A 146 14.77 -6.39 25.33
N ASN A 147 15.54 -7.37 25.77
CA ASN A 147 15.53 -8.70 25.20
C ASN A 147 14.37 -9.52 25.79
N ILE A 148 13.19 -9.46 25.15
CA ILE A 148 11.99 -10.23 25.55
C ILE A 148 12.11 -11.62 24.94
N ASP A 149 11.94 -12.65 25.77
CA ASP A 149 11.84 -14.01 25.25
C ASP A 149 10.49 -14.24 24.51
N GLN A 150 10.47 -15.22 23.62
CA GLN A 150 9.32 -15.47 22.76
C GLN A 150 8.04 -15.78 23.55
N SER A 151 8.13 -16.50 24.68
CA SER A 151 6.97 -16.88 25.50
C SER A 151 6.33 -15.66 26.14
N THR A 152 7.13 -14.79 26.75
CA THR A 152 6.69 -13.52 27.34
C THR A 152 6.07 -12.60 26.27
N LEU A 153 6.68 -12.52 25.10
CA LEU A 153 6.15 -11.73 23.98
C LEU A 153 4.75 -12.19 23.56
N LEU A 154 4.55 -13.50 23.42
CA LEU A 154 3.25 -14.08 23.06
C LEU A 154 2.18 -13.86 24.15
N GLU A 155 2.56 -13.90 25.43
CA GLU A 155 1.64 -13.57 26.52
C GLU A 155 1.21 -12.09 26.49
N ILE A 156 2.14 -11.17 26.25
CA ILE A 156 1.83 -9.75 26.08
C ILE A 156 0.86 -9.56 24.91
N ILE A 157 1.11 -10.21 23.78
CA ILE A 157 0.23 -10.11 22.60
C ILE A 157 -1.17 -10.66 22.90
N LYS A 158 -1.30 -11.75 23.67
CA LYS A 158 -2.60 -12.27 24.13
C LYS A 158 -3.36 -11.27 24.99
N ILE A 159 -2.66 -10.60 25.92
CA ILE A 159 -3.28 -9.56 26.75
C ILE A 159 -3.76 -8.42 25.86
N VAL A 160 -2.90 -7.93 24.97
CA VAL A 160 -3.22 -6.80 24.10
C VAL A 160 -4.35 -7.14 23.12
N SER A 161 -4.35 -8.33 22.53
CA SER A 161 -5.44 -8.78 21.64
C SER A 161 -6.80 -8.91 22.35
N SER A 162 -6.80 -9.09 23.68
CA SER A 162 -8.05 -9.16 24.48
C SER A 162 -8.77 -7.80 24.62
N PHE A 163 -8.10 -6.67 24.32
CA PHE A 163 -8.72 -5.33 24.31
C PHE A 163 -9.46 -5.03 23.02
N ASN A 164 -9.63 -6.01 22.13
CA ASN A 164 -9.91 -5.86 20.72
C ASN A 164 -11.26 -5.19 20.41
N GLN A 165 -11.19 -3.93 19.96
CA GLN A 165 -12.20 -3.28 19.13
C GLN A 165 -11.60 -2.61 17.89
N ASN A 166 -10.26 -2.52 17.77
CA ASN A 166 -9.55 -1.78 16.73
C ASN A 166 -8.41 -2.62 16.15
N SER A 167 -8.00 -2.33 14.93
CA SER A 167 -6.84 -2.98 14.30
C SER A 167 -5.57 -2.77 15.13
N LEU A 168 -4.91 -3.86 15.46
CA LEU A 168 -3.72 -3.89 16.28
C LEU A 168 -2.51 -4.32 15.46
N THR A 169 -1.43 -3.57 15.56
CA THR A 169 -0.13 -3.90 15.00
C THR A 169 0.88 -4.05 16.13
N PHE A 170 1.73 -5.08 16.07
CA PHE A 170 2.74 -5.33 17.09
C PHE A 170 4.13 -5.45 16.45
N LEU A 171 5.14 -4.80 17.07
CA LEU A 171 6.53 -4.88 16.62
C LEU A 171 7.09 -6.28 16.89
N VAL A 172 7.61 -6.92 15.86
CA VAL A 172 8.14 -8.29 15.91
C VAL A 172 9.63 -8.27 15.60
N PRO A 173 10.47 -8.74 16.52
CA PRO A 173 11.93 -8.75 16.32
C PRO A 173 12.41 -9.88 15.40
N ASP A 174 11.61 -10.95 15.29
CA ASP A 174 11.93 -12.15 14.50
C ASP A 174 10.72 -12.57 13.66
N SER A 175 10.98 -12.81 12.39
CA SER A 175 9.97 -13.26 11.43
C SER A 175 9.37 -14.64 11.74
N LYS A 176 10.03 -15.44 12.59
CA LYS A 176 9.58 -16.81 12.92
C LYS A 176 8.24 -16.87 13.66
N ILE A 177 7.89 -15.82 14.43
CA ILE A 177 6.65 -15.77 15.20
C ILE A 177 5.50 -15.05 14.47
N THR A 178 5.75 -14.56 13.26
CA THR A 178 4.78 -13.79 12.47
C THR A 178 3.44 -14.51 12.32
N ASN A 179 3.45 -15.81 12.01
CA ASN A 179 2.25 -16.61 11.81
C ASN A 179 1.41 -16.76 13.08
N GLU A 180 2.08 -16.93 14.22
CA GLU A 180 1.41 -17.11 15.50
C GLU A 180 0.69 -15.82 15.92
N ILE A 181 1.34 -14.69 15.69
CA ILE A 181 0.79 -13.36 15.96
C ILE A 181 -0.42 -13.04 15.08
N GLU A 182 -0.33 -13.31 13.79
CA GLU A 182 -1.45 -13.09 12.87
C GLU A 182 -2.67 -13.96 13.19
N ARG A 183 -2.46 -15.21 13.65
CA ARG A 183 -3.54 -16.08 14.13
C ARG A 183 -4.24 -15.53 15.37
N MET A 184 -3.59 -14.65 16.12
CA MET A 184 -4.18 -13.91 17.24
C MET A 184 -4.94 -12.64 16.79
N GLY A 185 -5.06 -12.39 15.50
CA GLY A 185 -5.74 -11.21 14.94
C GLY A 185 -4.90 -9.93 15.00
N VAL A 186 -3.58 -10.05 15.20
CA VAL A 186 -2.64 -8.92 15.30
C VAL A 186 -1.77 -8.84 14.04
N ASN A 187 -1.61 -7.65 13.48
CA ASN A 187 -0.72 -7.43 12.34
C ASN A 187 0.75 -7.38 12.82
N PRO A 188 1.66 -8.19 12.26
CA PRO A 188 3.07 -8.09 12.62
C PRO A 188 3.72 -6.90 11.92
N LEU A 189 4.39 -6.02 12.67
CA LEU A 189 5.35 -5.06 12.14
C LEU A 189 6.75 -5.67 12.23
N ILE A 190 7.30 -6.02 11.09
CA ILE A 190 8.63 -6.61 10.99
C ILE A 190 9.66 -5.49 10.97
N SER A 191 10.38 -5.35 12.08
CA SER A 191 11.50 -4.41 12.21
C SER A 191 12.79 -5.20 12.22
N SER A 192 13.60 -5.04 11.21
CA SER A 192 14.91 -5.66 11.13
C SER A 192 16.01 -4.64 11.34
N ARG A 193 17.05 -5.02 12.08
CA ARG A 193 18.29 -4.23 12.19
C ARG A 193 19.03 -4.13 10.86
N GLU A 194 18.82 -5.13 10.00
CA GLU A 194 19.38 -5.22 8.65
C GLU A 194 18.23 -5.24 7.62
N LEU A 195 18.56 -4.93 6.37
CA LEU A 195 17.60 -5.02 5.28
C LEU A 195 17.22 -6.48 5.05
N ILE A 196 15.91 -6.76 5.05
CA ILE A 196 15.40 -8.10 4.78
C ILE A 196 15.58 -8.40 3.29
N GLU A 197 16.24 -9.51 2.98
CA GLU A 197 16.39 -9.96 1.59
C GLU A 197 15.05 -10.40 0.99
N GLU A 198 14.91 -10.25 -0.32
CA GLU A 198 13.68 -10.62 -1.04
C GLU A 198 13.30 -12.11 -0.83
N LYS A 199 14.30 -12.99 -0.76
CA LYS A 199 14.10 -14.41 -0.47
C LYS A 199 13.45 -14.64 0.90
N GLU A 200 13.86 -13.87 1.90
CA GLU A 200 13.29 -13.93 3.24
C GLU A 200 11.87 -13.36 3.26
N MET A 201 11.62 -12.23 2.59
CA MET A 201 10.27 -11.68 2.42
C MET A 201 9.31 -12.71 1.79
N ILE A 202 9.77 -13.45 0.76
CA ILE A 202 9.01 -14.53 0.13
C ILE A 202 8.71 -15.65 1.14
N ASN A 203 9.68 -16.04 1.96
CA ASN A 203 9.48 -17.09 2.96
C ASN A 203 8.47 -16.66 4.03
N ILE A 204 8.58 -15.43 4.54
CA ILE A 204 7.64 -14.83 5.50
C ILE A 204 6.23 -14.82 4.89
N PHE A 205 6.07 -14.28 3.67
CA PHE A 205 4.78 -14.21 3.01
C PHE A 205 4.14 -15.60 2.83
N LYS A 206 4.92 -16.59 2.42
CA LYS A 206 4.45 -17.97 2.26
C LYS A 206 4.05 -18.62 3.58
N SER A 207 4.78 -18.34 4.65
CA SER A 207 4.57 -18.98 5.94
C SER A 207 3.24 -18.57 6.59
N VAL A 208 2.71 -17.37 6.28
CA VAL A 208 1.42 -16.91 6.82
C VAL A 208 0.22 -17.51 6.10
N ILE A 209 0.38 -18.06 4.88
CA ILE A 209 -0.76 -18.58 4.11
C ILE A 209 -1.22 -19.94 4.65
N ASN A 210 -2.53 -20.05 4.92
CA ASN A 210 -3.15 -21.26 5.42
C ASN A 210 -3.59 -22.21 4.30
N PHE A 211 -2.65 -22.99 3.79
CA PHE A 211 -2.94 -23.99 2.75
C PHE A 211 -3.75 -25.19 3.28
N GLN A 212 -3.80 -25.44 4.57
CA GLN A 212 -4.46 -26.62 5.13
C GLN A 212 -6.00 -26.53 5.05
N LYS A 213 -6.53 -25.31 5.12
CA LYS A 213 -7.99 -25.05 5.11
C LYS A 213 -8.67 -25.55 3.83
N HIS A 214 -7.94 -25.62 2.71
CA HIS A 214 -8.46 -25.98 1.39
C HIS A 214 -7.62 -27.10 0.72
N GLU A 215 -7.27 -28.14 1.47
CA GLU A 215 -6.60 -29.34 0.94
C GLU A 215 -5.29 -29.07 0.16
N GLY A 216 -4.53 -28.05 0.61
CA GLY A 216 -3.25 -27.69 0.00
C GLY A 216 -3.33 -26.68 -1.15
N LEU A 217 -4.52 -26.21 -1.50
CA LEU A 217 -4.73 -25.16 -2.51
C LEU A 217 -5.46 -23.97 -1.91
N VAL A 218 -5.04 -22.75 -2.25
CA VAL A 218 -5.73 -21.52 -1.86
C VAL A 218 -6.32 -20.83 -3.08
N PRO A 219 -7.57 -20.32 -3.01
CA PRO A 219 -8.13 -19.46 -4.03
C PRO A 219 -7.22 -18.25 -4.27
N THR A 220 -7.08 -17.86 -5.53
CA THR A 220 -6.26 -16.70 -5.92
C THR A 220 -7.08 -15.81 -6.83
N ILE A 221 -7.54 -14.70 -6.30
CA ILE A 221 -8.22 -13.65 -7.06
C ILE A 221 -7.13 -12.88 -7.82
N VAL A 222 -7.33 -12.72 -9.12
CA VAL A 222 -6.38 -12.01 -9.99
C VAL A 222 -7.04 -10.76 -10.55
N ARG A 223 -6.44 -9.60 -10.31
CA ARG A 223 -6.86 -8.31 -10.84
C ARG A 223 -5.73 -7.62 -11.61
N ASP A 224 -6.08 -6.70 -12.48
CA ASP A 224 -5.11 -5.84 -13.15
C ASP A 224 -4.66 -4.64 -12.27
N GLU A 225 -3.74 -3.84 -12.79
CA GLU A 225 -3.22 -2.63 -12.14
C GLU A 225 -4.32 -1.55 -11.91
N HIS A 226 -5.44 -1.63 -12.65
CA HIS A 226 -6.60 -0.74 -12.51
C HIS A 226 -7.72 -1.34 -11.64
N ASN A 227 -7.43 -2.42 -10.89
CA ASN A 227 -8.34 -3.14 -10.01
C ASN A 227 -9.52 -3.85 -10.72
N GLN A 228 -9.47 -4.08 -12.03
CA GLN A 228 -10.44 -4.92 -12.70
C GLN A 228 -10.12 -6.39 -12.43
N ILE A 229 -11.10 -7.16 -11.93
CA ILE A 229 -10.93 -8.59 -11.71
C ILE A 229 -10.80 -9.30 -13.06
N LEU A 230 -9.74 -10.08 -13.21
CA LEU A 230 -9.42 -10.80 -14.46
C LEU A 230 -9.90 -12.24 -14.41
N MET A 231 -9.62 -12.94 -13.33
CA MET A 231 -9.96 -14.35 -13.18
C MET A 231 -9.86 -14.80 -11.71
N LEU A 232 -10.44 -15.95 -11.41
CA LEU A 232 -10.17 -16.74 -10.22
C LEU A 232 -9.27 -17.94 -10.61
N ALA A 233 -8.18 -18.12 -9.88
CA ALA A 233 -7.26 -19.24 -10.02
C ALA A 233 -7.07 -19.94 -8.66
N PHE A 234 -6.20 -20.94 -8.60
CA PHE A 234 -5.76 -21.59 -7.37
C PHE A 234 -4.25 -21.59 -7.30
N SER A 235 -3.71 -21.50 -6.10
CA SER A 235 -2.28 -21.59 -5.85
C SER A 235 -1.98 -22.74 -4.88
N SER A 236 -0.99 -23.56 -5.22
CA SER A 236 -0.31 -24.46 -4.28
C SER A 236 0.89 -23.75 -3.67
N GLN A 237 1.51 -24.32 -2.63
CA GLN A 237 2.74 -23.77 -2.05
C GLN A 237 3.85 -23.59 -3.10
N ASP A 238 3.98 -24.54 -4.03
CA ASP A 238 5.01 -24.50 -5.07
C ASP A 238 4.69 -23.49 -6.17
N SER A 239 3.43 -23.41 -6.62
CA SER A 239 3.05 -22.41 -7.62
C SER A 239 3.15 -20.99 -7.05
N LEU A 240 2.76 -20.78 -5.78
CA LEU A 240 2.96 -19.51 -5.10
C LEU A 240 4.43 -19.13 -5.02
N LYS A 241 5.31 -20.06 -4.59
CA LYS A 241 6.75 -19.80 -4.55
C LYS A 241 7.30 -19.39 -5.91
N GLN A 242 6.92 -20.11 -6.97
CA GLN A 242 7.39 -19.81 -8.33
C GLN A 242 6.86 -18.45 -8.79
N ALA A 243 5.58 -18.14 -8.56
CA ALA A 243 4.99 -16.85 -8.92
C ALA A 243 5.74 -15.68 -8.25
N LEU A 244 6.03 -15.78 -6.96
CA LEU A 244 6.73 -14.75 -6.20
C LEU A 244 8.20 -14.56 -6.64
N VAL A 245 8.90 -15.65 -6.94
CA VAL A 245 10.32 -15.62 -7.38
C VAL A 245 10.45 -15.12 -8.81
N GLN A 246 9.60 -15.61 -9.73
CA GLN A 246 9.67 -15.26 -11.15
C GLN A 246 8.93 -13.97 -11.49
N LYS A 247 8.07 -13.48 -10.57
CA LYS A 247 7.19 -12.33 -10.77
C LYS A 247 6.25 -12.51 -11.97
N GLU A 248 5.71 -13.69 -12.11
CA GLU A 248 4.81 -14.10 -13.20
C GLU A 248 3.49 -14.65 -12.67
N GLY A 249 2.46 -14.64 -13.51
CA GLY A 249 1.18 -15.28 -13.25
C GLY A 249 1.35 -16.82 -13.30
N ILE A 250 1.72 -17.42 -12.18
CA ILE A 250 1.90 -18.86 -12.02
C ILE A 250 0.91 -19.39 -10.99
N TYR A 251 0.12 -20.36 -11.39
CA TYR A 251 -1.01 -20.88 -10.64
C TYR A 251 -0.98 -22.42 -10.60
N TYR A 252 -1.97 -23.02 -9.96
CA TYR A 252 -2.19 -24.45 -9.96
C TYR A 252 -3.48 -24.80 -10.72
N SER A 253 -3.38 -25.64 -11.71
CA SER A 253 -4.53 -26.14 -12.48
C SER A 253 -5.10 -27.38 -11.80
N ARG A 254 -6.30 -27.28 -11.21
CA ARG A 254 -7.01 -28.40 -10.57
C ARG A 254 -7.34 -29.52 -11.55
N SER A 255 -7.76 -29.18 -12.76
CA SER A 255 -8.14 -30.16 -13.79
C SER A 255 -6.94 -30.94 -14.35
N ARG A 256 -5.75 -30.32 -14.41
CA ARG A 256 -4.52 -30.94 -14.90
C ARG A 256 -3.63 -31.47 -13.78
N ASN A 257 -3.99 -31.20 -12.54
CA ASN A 257 -3.23 -31.53 -11.35
C ASN A 257 -1.75 -31.10 -11.44
N SER A 258 -1.50 -29.89 -11.93
CA SER A 258 -0.15 -29.40 -12.21
C SER A 258 -0.04 -27.88 -12.16
N ILE A 259 1.20 -27.39 -12.01
CA ILE A 259 1.50 -25.97 -12.09
C ILE A 259 1.20 -25.46 -13.50
N TRP A 260 0.56 -24.31 -13.54
CA TRP A 260 0.16 -23.64 -14.77
C TRP A 260 0.73 -22.23 -14.85
N ILE A 261 1.58 -22.00 -15.83
CA ILE A 261 2.10 -20.67 -16.15
C ILE A 261 1.17 -20.02 -17.15
N LYS A 262 0.56 -18.90 -16.75
CA LYS A 262 -0.36 -18.14 -17.60
C LYS A 262 0.37 -17.60 -18.83
N GLY A 263 -0.20 -17.87 -20.00
CA GLY A 263 0.35 -17.40 -21.27
C GLY A 263 1.42 -18.30 -21.89
N LYS A 264 1.91 -19.35 -21.23
CA LYS A 264 2.96 -20.24 -21.78
C LYS A 264 2.62 -20.80 -23.16
N THR A 265 1.35 -21.06 -23.44
CA THR A 265 0.90 -21.58 -24.76
C THR A 265 0.25 -20.51 -25.61
N SER A 266 -0.49 -19.57 -25.03
CA SER A 266 -1.30 -18.58 -25.77
C SER A 266 -0.58 -17.27 -26.03
N GLY A 267 0.57 -16.99 -25.40
CA GLY A 267 1.24 -15.70 -25.42
C GLY A 267 0.58 -14.63 -24.53
N ASN A 268 -0.58 -14.92 -23.94
CA ASN A 268 -1.30 -13.98 -23.05
C ASN A 268 -0.80 -14.15 -21.62
N TYR A 269 0.36 -13.60 -21.30
CA TYR A 269 1.03 -13.77 -20.01
C TYR A 269 0.65 -12.66 -19.00
N GLN A 270 1.07 -12.87 -17.77
CA GLN A 270 0.87 -11.95 -16.65
C GLN A 270 2.18 -11.68 -15.93
N SER A 271 2.52 -10.42 -15.73
CA SER A 271 3.60 -10.02 -14.83
C SER A 271 3.00 -9.72 -13.46
N LEU A 272 3.46 -10.40 -12.42
CA LEU A 272 2.96 -10.21 -11.06
C LEU A 272 3.56 -8.94 -10.45
N CYS A 273 2.70 -7.96 -10.13
CA CYS A 273 3.09 -6.67 -9.56
C CYS A 273 2.98 -6.64 -8.03
N GLN A 274 1.99 -7.36 -7.47
CA GLN A 274 1.74 -7.39 -6.04
C GLN A 274 1.03 -8.68 -5.63
N ALA A 275 1.36 -9.18 -4.44
CA ALA A 275 0.68 -10.29 -3.79
C ALA A 275 0.17 -9.84 -2.41
N ARG A 276 -1.08 -10.17 -2.11
CA ARG A 276 -1.75 -9.93 -0.82
C ARG A 276 -2.51 -11.18 -0.42
N TYR A 277 -2.91 -11.25 0.83
CA TYR A 277 -3.81 -12.29 1.36
C TYR A 277 -4.91 -11.61 2.18
N ASP A 278 -6.01 -12.31 2.39
CA ASP A 278 -7.15 -11.85 3.17
C ASP A 278 -6.93 -11.97 4.69
N CYS A 279 -7.94 -11.62 5.47
CA CYS A 279 -7.81 -11.51 6.93
C CYS A 279 -7.65 -12.85 7.65
N ASP A 280 -8.10 -13.97 7.07
CA ASP A 280 -7.98 -15.32 7.62
C ASP A 280 -6.95 -16.19 6.85
N GLN A 281 -6.16 -15.55 5.96
CA GLN A 281 -4.95 -16.07 5.32
C GLN A 281 -5.19 -17.26 4.39
N ASP A 282 -6.40 -17.46 3.92
CA ASP A 282 -6.79 -18.58 3.09
C ASP A 282 -7.12 -18.22 1.64
N THR A 283 -7.05 -16.93 1.27
CA THR A 283 -7.25 -16.42 -0.08
C THR A 283 -6.13 -15.45 -0.47
N LEU A 284 -5.63 -15.59 -1.70
CA LEU A 284 -4.65 -14.69 -2.28
C LEU A 284 -5.30 -13.67 -3.20
N LEU A 285 -4.76 -12.46 -3.20
CA LEU A 285 -5.05 -11.42 -4.19
C LEU A 285 -3.75 -11.09 -4.94
N PHE A 286 -3.72 -11.41 -6.22
CA PHE A 286 -2.64 -11.03 -7.12
C PHE A 286 -3.04 -9.81 -7.95
N THR A 287 -2.23 -8.77 -7.91
CA THR A 287 -2.32 -7.65 -8.86
C THR A 287 -1.28 -7.91 -9.95
N VAL A 288 -1.73 -7.96 -11.20
CA VAL A 288 -0.87 -8.30 -12.34
C VAL A 288 -0.98 -7.26 -13.45
N ARG A 289 0.10 -7.11 -14.22
CA ARG A 289 0.00 -6.50 -15.55
C ARG A 289 -0.36 -7.59 -16.54
N GLN A 290 -1.55 -7.47 -17.14
CA GLN A 290 -2.04 -8.41 -18.15
C GLN A 290 -1.54 -8.03 -19.53
N PHE A 291 -0.88 -8.96 -20.21
CA PHE A 291 -0.53 -8.84 -21.63
C PHE A 291 -1.50 -9.69 -22.45
N GLY A 292 -2.19 -9.05 -23.41
CA GLY A 292 -3.28 -9.68 -24.15
C GLY A 292 -4.53 -9.90 -23.28
N VAL A 293 -5.13 -11.07 -23.34
CA VAL A 293 -6.41 -11.39 -22.71
C VAL A 293 -6.27 -12.45 -21.61
N ALA A 294 -7.04 -12.33 -20.52
CA ALA A 294 -7.00 -13.31 -19.45
C ALA A 294 -7.88 -14.53 -19.76
N CYS A 295 -9.01 -14.34 -20.45
CA CYS A 295 -10.00 -15.39 -20.71
C CYS A 295 -9.67 -16.21 -21.96
N HIS A 296 -9.91 -17.53 -21.93
CA HIS A 296 -9.76 -18.42 -23.08
C HIS A 296 -10.78 -18.15 -24.20
N LEU A 297 -11.88 -17.45 -23.91
CA LEU A 297 -12.86 -16.96 -24.88
C LEU A 297 -12.48 -15.63 -25.53
N GLN A 298 -11.20 -15.26 -25.50
CA GLN A 298 -10.65 -14.02 -26.07
C GLN A 298 -11.27 -12.73 -25.49
N ARG A 299 -11.73 -12.77 -24.23
CA ARG A 299 -12.13 -11.58 -23.47
C ARG A 299 -11.01 -11.13 -22.55
N TYR A 300 -10.95 -9.84 -22.27
CA TYR A 300 -9.94 -9.28 -21.36
C TYR A 300 -9.99 -9.93 -19.97
N SER A 301 -11.19 -10.14 -19.44
CA SER A 301 -11.46 -10.79 -18.16
C SER A 301 -12.37 -12.02 -18.37
N CYS A 302 -12.30 -13.00 -17.47
CA CYS A 302 -13.27 -14.09 -17.40
C CYS A 302 -14.69 -13.57 -17.07
N PHE A 303 -14.80 -12.37 -16.53
CA PHE A 303 -16.04 -11.75 -16.10
C PHE A 303 -16.58 -10.70 -17.10
N GLY A 304 -15.84 -10.39 -18.16
CA GLY A 304 -16.30 -9.42 -19.17
C GLY A 304 -15.17 -8.81 -20.01
N ASN A 305 -15.49 -7.71 -20.66
CA ASN A 305 -14.54 -6.93 -21.44
C ASN A 305 -13.71 -6.01 -20.55
N LYS A 306 -12.66 -5.38 -21.13
CA LYS A 306 -11.92 -4.35 -20.43
C LYS A 306 -12.83 -3.14 -20.20
N GLU A 307 -12.91 -2.70 -18.96
CA GLU A 307 -13.60 -1.47 -18.59
C GLU A 307 -12.69 -0.27 -18.95
N PHE A 308 -13.29 0.77 -19.49
CA PHE A 308 -12.58 2.01 -19.76
C PHE A 308 -12.65 2.91 -18.52
N LYS A 309 -11.49 3.34 -18.03
CA LYS A 309 -11.34 4.18 -16.84
C LYS A 309 -10.57 5.47 -17.17
N LEU A 310 -10.71 6.48 -16.34
CA LEU A 310 -9.95 7.73 -16.51
C LEU A 310 -8.43 7.50 -16.45
N SER A 311 -7.97 6.49 -15.72
CA SER A 311 -6.56 6.07 -15.71
C SER A 311 -6.10 5.57 -17.08
N ASP A 312 -6.94 4.82 -17.81
CA ASP A 312 -6.60 4.36 -19.17
C ASP A 312 -6.50 5.54 -20.13
N LEU A 313 -7.41 6.52 -20.04
CA LEU A 313 -7.33 7.74 -20.84
C LEU A 313 -6.03 8.51 -20.56
N TYR A 314 -5.68 8.66 -19.28
CA TYR A 314 -4.46 9.34 -18.88
C TYR A 314 -3.20 8.64 -19.41
N GLU A 315 -3.13 7.31 -19.35
CA GLU A 315 -2.01 6.53 -19.92
C GLU A 315 -1.91 6.71 -21.44
N ILE A 316 -3.03 6.71 -22.15
CA ILE A 316 -3.07 6.97 -23.59
C ILE A 316 -2.54 8.38 -23.89
N ILE A 317 -2.97 9.40 -23.14
CA ILE A 317 -2.50 10.78 -23.29
C ILE A 317 -1.00 10.84 -23.03
N GLN A 318 -0.52 10.24 -21.95
CA GLN A 318 0.90 10.22 -21.58
C GLN A 318 1.75 9.52 -22.67
N ASP A 319 1.28 8.38 -23.18
CA ASP A 319 1.95 7.69 -24.30
C ASP A 319 2.02 8.58 -25.55
N ARG A 320 0.95 9.30 -25.92
CA ARG A 320 0.92 10.20 -27.05
C ARG A 320 1.82 11.43 -26.91
N ILE A 321 2.14 11.82 -25.67
CA ILE A 321 3.12 12.88 -25.37
C ILE A 321 4.55 12.35 -25.50
N LEU A 322 4.82 11.16 -24.94
CA LEU A 322 6.15 10.53 -24.93
C LEU A 322 6.52 9.95 -26.30
N ASN A 323 5.56 9.34 -27.00
CA ASN A 323 5.69 8.68 -28.29
C ASN A 323 4.74 9.31 -29.29
N PRO A 324 5.06 10.51 -29.83
CA PRO A 324 4.16 11.27 -30.71
C PRO A 324 3.77 10.52 -31.98
N VAL A 325 2.47 10.52 -32.29
CA VAL A 325 1.93 9.93 -33.52
C VAL A 325 1.47 11.04 -34.48
N ALA A 326 1.81 10.95 -35.76
CA ALA A 326 1.66 12.02 -36.74
C ALA A 326 0.25 12.64 -36.86
N ASN A 327 -0.81 11.85 -36.73
CA ASN A 327 -2.19 12.32 -36.84
C ASN A 327 -2.93 12.41 -35.48
N SER A 328 -2.22 12.25 -34.37
CA SER A 328 -2.84 12.35 -33.04
C SER A 328 -3.07 13.82 -32.65
N TYR A 329 -4.31 14.15 -32.30
CA TYR A 329 -4.66 15.46 -31.77
C TYR A 329 -3.89 15.74 -30.47
N THR A 330 -3.82 14.77 -29.54
CA THR A 330 -3.03 14.85 -28.30
C THR A 330 -1.57 15.19 -28.56
N SER A 331 -0.93 14.49 -29.52
CA SER A 331 0.47 14.75 -29.91
C SER A 331 0.70 16.15 -30.51
N LYS A 332 -0.31 16.75 -31.10
CA LYS A 332 -0.26 18.13 -31.63
C LYS A 332 -0.42 19.15 -30.51
N ILE A 333 -1.50 19.07 -29.75
CA ILE A 333 -1.84 20.08 -28.72
C ILE A 333 -0.84 20.08 -27.57
N SER A 334 -0.28 18.93 -27.19
CA SER A 334 0.69 18.82 -26.10
C SER A 334 2.00 19.60 -26.33
N LYS A 335 2.28 20.01 -27.56
CA LYS A 335 3.46 20.83 -27.88
C LYS A 335 3.33 22.28 -27.39
N ASP A 336 2.13 22.80 -27.35
CA ASP A 336 1.83 24.19 -26.98
C ASP A 336 1.01 24.24 -25.70
N GLU A 337 1.66 24.66 -24.60
CA GLU A 337 1.00 24.76 -23.29
C GLU A 337 -0.04 25.88 -23.25
N GLN A 338 0.23 26.99 -23.96
CA GLN A 338 -0.69 28.12 -24.01
C GLN A 338 -2.01 27.72 -24.68
N LEU A 339 -1.92 26.94 -25.77
CA LEU A 339 -3.09 26.40 -26.46
C LEU A 339 -3.90 25.43 -25.56
N ILE A 340 -3.23 24.61 -24.74
CA ILE A 340 -3.93 23.75 -23.77
C ILE A 340 -4.70 24.60 -22.75
N ILE A 341 -4.07 25.67 -22.23
CA ILE A 341 -4.70 26.58 -21.26
C ILE A 341 -5.90 27.32 -21.88
N GLU A 342 -5.79 27.75 -23.14
CA GLU A 342 -6.88 28.38 -23.88
C GLU A 342 -8.05 27.40 -24.05
N LYS A 343 -7.79 26.15 -24.40
CA LYS A 343 -8.81 25.12 -24.46
C LYS A 343 -9.48 24.84 -23.11
N ILE A 344 -8.73 24.73 -22.04
CA ILE A 344 -9.32 24.58 -20.69
C ILE A 344 -10.26 25.74 -20.37
N LYS A 345 -9.93 26.98 -20.74
CA LYS A 345 -10.81 28.15 -20.54
C LYS A 345 -12.07 28.07 -21.39
N GLU A 346 -11.93 27.68 -22.67
CA GLU A 346 -13.04 27.49 -23.60
C GLU A 346 -14.03 26.46 -23.04
N GLU A 347 -13.58 25.23 -22.75
CA GLU A 347 -14.43 24.16 -22.24
C GLU A 347 -15.02 24.48 -20.85
N SER A 348 -14.25 25.16 -19.97
CA SER A 348 -14.80 25.63 -18.70
C SER A 348 -15.97 26.59 -18.88
N ASN A 349 -15.89 27.45 -19.88
CA ASN A 349 -16.96 28.39 -20.20
C ASN A 349 -18.19 27.67 -20.81
N GLU A 350 -17.96 26.66 -21.62
CA GLU A 350 -19.02 25.84 -22.22
C GLU A 350 -19.73 24.97 -21.16
N VAL A 351 -18.98 24.41 -20.19
CA VAL A 351 -19.56 23.74 -19.00
C VAL A 351 -20.45 24.68 -18.20
N ILE A 352 -20.10 25.97 -18.05
CA ILE A 352 -20.92 26.96 -17.31
C ILE A 352 -22.19 27.33 -18.10
N ASN A 353 -22.12 27.37 -19.43
CA ASN A 353 -23.17 27.81 -20.32
C ASN A 353 -23.87 26.67 -21.06
N TYR A 354 -23.86 25.47 -20.50
CA TYR A 354 -24.46 24.28 -21.10
C TYR A 354 -25.95 24.49 -21.46
N THR A 355 -26.40 23.84 -22.50
CA THR A 355 -27.78 24.00 -23.04
C THR A 355 -28.75 22.90 -22.56
N ASN A 356 -28.22 21.70 -22.30
CA ASN A 356 -28.97 20.53 -21.81
C ASN A 356 -27.98 19.50 -21.22
N ASP A 357 -28.50 18.44 -20.60
CA ASP A 357 -27.69 17.44 -19.90
C ASP A 357 -26.72 16.70 -20.85
N GLU A 358 -27.10 16.42 -22.08
CA GLU A 358 -26.22 15.75 -23.07
C GLU A 358 -25.04 16.66 -23.45
N ASN A 359 -25.31 17.94 -23.70
CA ASN A 359 -24.26 18.94 -23.95
C ASN A 359 -23.34 19.10 -22.73
N LEU A 360 -23.90 19.16 -21.51
CA LEU A 360 -23.09 19.22 -20.29
C LEU A 360 -22.14 18.02 -20.15
N VAL A 361 -22.57 16.81 -20.51
CA VAL A 361 -21.70 15.61 -20.51
C VAL A 361 -20.54 15.77 -21.50
N TRP A 362 -20.76 16.33 -22.67
CA TRP A 362 -19.73 16.56 -23.68
C TRP A 362 -18.71 17.59 -23.20
N GLU A 363 -19.17 18.74 -22.74
CA GLU A 363 -18.29 19.81 -22.26
C GLU A 363 -17.45 19.41 -21.03
N ILE A 364 -18.05 18.64 -20.11
CA ILE A 364 -17.30 18.07 -18.99
C ILE A 364 -16.24 17.07 -19.47
N ALA A 365 -16.55 16.23 -20.47
CA ALA A 365 -15.60 15.26 -21.00
C ALA A 365 -14.41 15.96 -21.69
N ASP A 366 -14.66 17.02 -22.46
CA ASP A 366 -13.64 17.80 -23.12
C ASP A 366 -12.77 18.58 -22.13
N LEU A 367 -13.38 19.20 -21.13
CA LEU A 367 -12.66 19.85 -20.02
C LEU A 367 -11.76 18.88 -19.29
N MET A 368 -12.27 17.68 -18.94
CA MET A 368 -11.47 16.64 -18.27
C MET A 368 -10.31 16.18 -19.14
N TYR A 369 -10.53 16.01 -20.44
CA TYR A 369 -9.47 15.64 -21.40
C TYR A 369 -8.34 16.66 -21.41
N PHE A 370 -8.63 17.97 -21.58
CA PHE A 370 -7.59 19.00 -21.62
C PHE A 370 -6.87 19.18 -20.29
N ILE A 371 -7.57 19.03 -19.15
CA ILE A 371 -6.95 18.98 -17.81
C ILE A 371 -5.95 17.82 -17.75
N MET A 372 -6.31 16.62 -18.24
CA MET A 372 -5.39 15.47 -18.24
C MET A 372 -4.19 15.67 -19.16
N VAL A 373 -4.36 16.34 -20.32
CA VAL A 373 -3.25 16.70 -21.22
C VAL A 373 -2.27 17.65 -20.51
N LEU A 374 -2.79 18.66 -19.81
CA LEU A 374 -1.96 19.57 -19.00
C LEU A 374 -1.23 18.83 -17.88
N MET A 375 -1.94 17.98 -17.15
CA MET A 375 -1.36 17.15 -16.07
C MET A 375 -0.21 16.30 -16.62
N ALA A 376 -0.42 15.57 -17.70
CA ALA A 376 0.58 14.70 -18.30
C ALA A 376 1.81 15.49 -18.80
N LYS A 377 1.59 16.67 -19.42
CA LYS A 377 2.66 17.58 -19.82
C LYS A 377 3.50 18.09 -18.63
N LYS A 378 2.87 18.33 -17.48
CA LYS A 378 3.53 18.76 -16.24
C LYS A 378 4.08 17.61 -15.40
N GLY A 379 3.88 16.35 -15.80
CA GLY A 379 4.28 15.17 -15.04
C GLY A 379 3.45 14.95 -13.75
N ILE A 380 2.25 15.56 -13.66
CA ILE A 380 1.32 15.40 -12.54
C ILE A 380 0.50 14.13 -12.79
N LYS A 381 0.58 13.17 -11.89
CA LYS A 381 -0.16 11.90 -12.00
C LYS A 381 -1.60 12.04 -11.48
N ILE A 382 -2.50 11.20 -11.96
CA ILE A 382 -3.87 11.11 -11.41
C ILE A 382 -3.81 10.84 -9.90
N GLN A 383 -2.86 10.02 -9.44
CA GLN A 383 -2.69 9.71 -8.03
C GLN A 383 -2.35 10.95 -7.18
N ASP A 384 -1.65 11.94 -7.73
CA ASP A 384 -1.37 13.21 -7.01
C ASP A 384 -2.68 13.97 -6.73
N ILE A 385 -3.59 14.00 -7.72
CA ILE A 385 -4.93 14.62 -7.54
C ILE A 385 -5.77 13.83 -6.55
N LEU A 386 -5.77 12.50 -6.66
CA LEU A 386 -6.50 11.64 -5.73
C LEU A 386 -5.97 11.76 -4.29
N ASN A 387 -4.66 11.88 -4.10
CA ASN A 387 -4.05 12.09 -2.79
C ASN A 387 -4.50 13.45 -2.21
N GLU A 388 -4.53 14.51 -3.01
CA GLU A 388 -5.02 15.83 -2.58
C GLU A 388 -6.49 15.78 -2.16
N LEU A 389 -7.36 15.19 -2.99
CA LEU A 389 -8.79 15.06 -2.68
C LEU A 389 -9.02 14.17 -1.45
N TRP A 390 -8.29 13.07 -1.34
CA TRP A 390 -8.36 12.18 -0.19
C TRP A 390 -7.88 12.86 1.09
N SER A 391 -6.79 13.63 1.02
CA SER A 391 -6.28 14.37 2.16
C SER A 391 -7.32 15.37 2.68
N ARG A 392 -7.99 16.12 1.78
CA ARG A 392 -9.06 17.07 2.15
C ARG A 392 -10.21 16.40 2.88
N ARG A 393 -10.55 15.16 2.54
CA ARG A 393 -11.58 14.38 3.25
C ARG A 393 -11.17 14.04 4.70
N ASN A 394 -9.88 13.96 4.98
CA ASN A 394 -9.34 13.55 6.28
C ASN A 394 -8.90 14.70 7.18
N TYR A 395 -8.98 15.94 6.68
CA TYR A 395 -8.81 17.13 7.49
C TYR A 395 -9.82 18.20 7.06
N GLY A 396 -10.41 18.84 8.04
CA GLY A 396 -11.29 19.98 7.84
C GLY A 396 -12.70 19.61 7.37
N ASN A 397 -13.58 19.46 8.29
CA ASN A 397 -14.94 20.03 8.28
C ASN A 397 -15.27 20.40 9.72
#